data_a5bcab3ba296e3c4dfc44ff7b3cd74e0
#
_entry.id   a5bcab3ba296e3c4dfc44ff7b3cd74e0
#
_cell.length_a   1.000
_cell.length_b   1.000
_cell.length_c   1.000
_cell.angle_alpha   90.00
_cell.angle_beta   90.00
_cell.angle_gamma   90.00
#
_symmetry.space_group_name_H-M   'P 1'
#
loop_
_entity.id
_entity.type
_entity.pdbx_description
1 polymer ?
#
loop_
_entity_poly.entity_id
_entity_poly.type
_entity_poly.pdbx_seq_one_letter_code
_entity_poly.pdbx_strand_id
1 'polypeptide(L)'
;GYEDEIIKKIEVGNVSLPLNGTLITGSQSLFGFKTQLQFGRTTITGILSQQKSTTSEIEVSGGAQTSEFDVYADQYEANKHFFLAHYFKNNYDVALENLPFVNSSVNITKVEVWITNKTGTTNDTRNIVSFLDLGETEVYNTNSNFAGSLTFQEVPDNATNNLFYNLTNQHSAIRDINQVSNTFSPYSNFFAASQDYEKLERARKLSESEFTIHNQLGYISLNQALNNDEVLAVAFQYTRGSKTYQVGELTSTGPNAPEALIVKLLKGTIF
;
A
#
# COMPACT_ATOMS: atom_id res chain seq x y z
N GLY A 1 -40.41 33.76 -22.30
CA GLY A 1 -39.66 34.48 -23.30
C GLY A 1 -40.44 34.48 -24.59
N TYR A 2 -40.42 35.54 -25.33
CA TYR A 2 -41.11 35.66 -26.65
C TYR A 2 -40.35 34.81 -27.68
N GLU A 3 -41.06 34.12 -28.57
CA GLU A 3 -40.52 33.24 -29.61
C GLU A 3 -39.56 33.94 -30.60
N ASP A 4 -39.55 35.27 -30.61
CA ASP A 4 -38.75 36.10 -31.57
C ASP A 4 -37.47 36.71 -30.98
N GLU A 5 -37.03 36.31 -29.79
CA GLU A 5 -35.81 36.83 -29.20
C GLU A 5 -34.58 36.17 -29.87
N ILE A 6 -33.68 36.99 -30.40
CA ILE A 6 -32.45 36.60 -31.05
C ILE A 6 -31.48 35.91 -30.07
N ILE A 7 -31.46 36.34 -28.82
CA ILE A 7 -30.60 35.77 -27.76
C ILE A 7 -31.39 34.68 -27.03
N LYS A 8 -31.00 33.43 -27.24
CA LYS A 8 -31.68 32.28 -26.60
C LYS A 8 -31.06 31.89 -25.26
N LYS A 9 -29.74 32.03 -25.13
CA LYS A 9 -29.07 31.64 -23.89
C LYS A 9 -27.76 32.38 -23.69
N ILE A 10 -27.51 32.82 -22.45
CA ILE A 10 -26.24 33.35 -22.00
C ILE A 10 -25.83 32.57 -20.76
N GLU A 11 -24.61 32.02 -20.76
CA GLU A 11 -24.01 31.30 -19.64
C GLU A 11 -22.69 31.98 -19.30
N VAL A 12 -22.44 32.25 -18.01
CA VAL A 12 -21.19 32.82 -17.49
C VAL A 12 -20.68 31.93 -16.37
N GLY A 13 -19.39 31.60 -16.39
CA GLY A 13 -18.78 30.69 -15.42
C GLY A 13 -18.12 29.50 -16.11
N ASN A 14 -18.23 28.32 -15.53
CA ASN A 14 -17.72 27.11 -16.16
C ASN A 14 -18.67 26.69 -17.29
N VAL A 15 -18.24 26.92 -18.55
CA VAL A 15 -19.00 26.59 -19.75
C VAL A 15 -18.41 25.36 -20.44
N SER A 16 -19.27 24.50 -20.95
CA SER A 16 -18.85 23.32 -21.73
C SER A 16 -19.35 23.43 -23.17
N LEU A 17 -18.51 23.05 -24.15
CA LEU A 17 -18.88 22.90 -25.53
C LEU A 17 -18.88 21.43 -25.91
N PRO A 18 -20.04 20.78 -26.02
CA PRO A 18 -20.10 19.44 -26.57
C PRO A 18 -19.81 19.50 -28.07
N LEU A 19 -18.64 19.04 -28.49
CA LEU A 19 -18.31 18.89 -29.91
C LEU A 19 -18.75 17.50 -30.38
N ASN A 20 -19.68 17.47 -31.31
CA ASN A 20 -20.08 16.25 -32.00
C ASN A 20 -19.06 15.91 -33.11
N GLY A 21 -17.96 15.27 -32.74
CA GLY A 21 -16.93 14.83 -33.66
C GLY A 21 -16.18 13.62 -33.15
N THR A 22 -15.81 12.71 -34.03
CA THR A 22 -15.12 11.46 -33.74
C THR A 22 -13.63 11.61 -33.39
N LEU A 23 -13.06 12.82 -33.50
CA LEU A 23 -11.63 13.07 -33.32
C LEU A 23 -11.27 13.75 -31.97
N ILE A 24 -12.26 14.27 -31.23
CA ILE A 24 -12.01 14.93 -29.94
C ILE A 24 -13.06 14.42 -28.96
N THR A 25 -12.66 13.50 -28.12
CA THR A 25 -13.47 13.02 -27.00
C THR A 25 -13.08 13.78 -25.74
N GLY A 26 -13.96 14.62 -25.24
CA GLY A 26 -13.82 15.29 -23.94
C GLY A 26 -14.42 16.70 -23.96
N SER A 27 -15.40 16.93 -23.12
CA SER A 27 -15.87 18.27 -22.82
C SER A 27 -14.94 18.88 -21.75
N GLN A 28 -14.01 19.75 -22.13
CA GLN A 28 -13.29 20.56 -21.17
C GLN A 28 -14.22 21.63 -20.61
N SER A 29 -14.32 21.69 -19.28
CA SER A 29 -14.99 22.79 -18.61
C SER A 29 -14.04 23.99 -18.60
N LEU A 30 -14.40 25.05 -19.30
CA LEU A 30 -13.62 26.27 -19.41
C LEU A 30 -14.33 27.39 -18.68
N PHE A 31 -13.59 28.23 -17.94
CA PHE A 31 -14.16 29.43 -17.33
C PHE A 31 -14.31 30.50 -18.41
N GLY A 32 -15.53 30.94 -18.68
CA GLY A 32 -15.77 31.86 -19.77
C GLY A 32 -17.23 32.32 -19.89
N PHE A 33 -17.52 32.80 -21.08
CA PHE A 33 -18.82 33.31 -21.49
C PHE A 33 -19.30 32.54 -22.71
N LYS A 34 -20.51 32.01 -22.67
CA LYS A 34 -21.15 31.31 -23.78
C LYS A 34 -22.46 32.03 -24.14
N THR A 35 -22.60 32.35 -25.42
CA THR A 35 -23.87 32.91 -25.92
C THR A 35 -24.39 32.04 -27.06
N GLN A 36 -25.71 31.90 -27.11
CA GLN A 36 -26.42 31.21 -28.14
C GLN A 36 -27.43 32.16 -28.78
N LEU A 37 -27.24 32.44 -30.07
CA LEU A 37 -28.08 33.33 -30.89
C LEU A 37 -28.83 32.46 -31.90
N GLN A 38 -30.10 32.82 -32.14
CA GLN A 38 -30.92 32.17 -33.15
C GLN A 38 -31.48 33.19 -34.15
N PHE A 39 -31.19 32.95 -35.42
CA PHE A 39 -31.73 33.77 -36.54
C PHE A 39 -32.58 32.85 -37.42
N GLY A 40 -33.87 32.87 -37.25
CA GLY A 40 -34.78 31.95 -37.92
C GLY A 40 -34.43 30.48 -37.64
N ARG A 41 -33.98 29.74 -38.66
CA ARG A 41 -33.57 28.30 -38.53
C ARG A 41 -32.06 28.13 -38.21
N THR A 42 -31.29 29.18 -38.13
CA THR A 42 -29.85 29.15 -37.91
C THR A 42 -29.53 29.46 -36.45
N THR A 43 -28.82 28.58 -35.78
CA THR A 43 -28.32 28.80 -34.41
C THR A 43 -26.82 29.01 -34.43
N ILE A 44 -26.34 30.09 -33.85
CA ILE A 44 -24.93 30.43 -33.69
C ILE A 44 -24.56 30.35 -32.24
N THR A 45 -23.58 29.51 -31.88
CA THR A 45 -23.05 29.43 -30.54
C THR A 45 -21.65 30.00 -30.47
N GLY A 46 -21.48 31.08 -29.72
CA GLY A 46 -20.17 31.70 -29.49
C GLY A 46 -19.69 31.39 -28.07
N ILE A 47 -18.42 31.01 -27.92
CA ILE A 47 -17.78 30.83 -26.64
C ILE A 47 -16.51 31.65 -26.58
N LEU A 48 -16.41 32.45 -25.52
CA LEU A 48 -15.19 33.16 -25.15
C LEU A 48 -14.70 32.58 -23.83
N SER A 49 -13.54 31.91 -23.85
CA SER A 49 -12.97 31.33 -22.64
C SER A 49 -11.52 31.75 -22.48
N GLN A 50 -11.11 31.94 -21.23
CA GLN A 50 -9.72 32.19 -20.86
C GLN A 50 -9.25 31.09 -19.94
N GLN A 51 -8.25 30.35 -20.38
CA GLN A 51 -7.53 29.41 -19.54
C GLN A 51 -6.28 30.09 -18.99
N LYS A 52 -6.24 30.29 -17.69
CA LYS A 52 -4.99 30.63 -17.00
C LYS A 52 -4.21 29.35 -16.79
N SER A 53 -3.29 29.04 -17.66
CA SER A 53 -2.25 28.04 -17.39
C SER A 53 -1.12 28.75 -16.65
N THR A 54 -0.80 28.29 -15.47
CA THR A 54 0.46 28.64 -14.82
C THR A 54 1.51 27.68 -15.37
N THR A 55 2.28 28.16 -16.34
CA THR A 55 3.46 27.42 -16.78
C THR A 55 4.54 27.68 -15.72
N SER A 56 4.85 26.69 -14.90
CA SER A 56 6.08 26.72 -14.13
C SER A 56 7.18 26.18 -15.03
N GLU A 57 8.01 27.07 -15.54
CA GLU A 57 9.21 26.72 -16.26
C GLU A 57 10.26 26.32 -15.23
N ILE A 58 10.58 25.02 -15.17
CA ILE A 58 11.72 24.53 -14.40
C ILE A 58 12.92 24.63 -15.33
N GLU A 59 13.64 25.72 -15.24
CA GLU A 59 14.94 25.87 -15.91
C GLU A 59 15.98 25.04 -15.13
N VAL A 60 16.25 23.83 -15.60
CA VAL A 60 17.36 23.01 -15.10
C VAL A 60 18.63 23.47 -15.80
N SER A 61 19.23 24.53 -15.33
CA SER A 61 20.57 24.93 -15.74
C SER A 61 21.60 24.19 -14.90
N GLY A 62 22.19 23.15 -15.48
CA GLY A 62 23.45 22.49 -15.17
C GLY A 62 23.85 22.36 -13.69
N GLY A 63 23.72 21.16 -13.13
CA GLY A 63 24.24 20.78 -11.82
C GLY A 63 23.16 20.23 -10.90
N ALA A 64 23.50 19.24 -10.09
CA ALA A 64 22.63 18.76 -9.04
C ALA A 64 22.25 19.91 -8.11
N GLN A 65 21.00 20.37 -8.14
CA GLN A 65 20.49 21.27 -7.12
C GLN A 65 20.36 20.48 -5.83
N THR A 66 21.28 20.68 -4.90
CA THR A 66 21.06 20.30 -3.52
C THR A 66 20.09 21.31 -2.92
N SER A 67 18.83 20.90 -2.75
CA SER A 67 17.92 21.66 -1.90
C SER A 67 18.20 21.29 -0.45
N GLU A 68 18.61 22.26 0.35
CA GLU A 68 18.60 22.09 1.81
C GLU A 68 17.14 21.97 2.26
N PHE A 69 16.85 20.94 3.01
CA PHE A 69 15.58 20.81 3.68
C PHE A 69 15.85 20.54 5.17
N ASP A 70 15.11 21.23 6.01
CA ASP A 70 15.16 21.04 7.45
C ASP A 70 14.01 20.14 7.88
N VAL A 71 14.32 19.06 8.59
CA VAL A 71 13.32 18.19 9.23
C VAL A 71 13.40 18.42 10.75
N TYR A 72 12.33 18.94 11.31
CA TYR A 72 12.22 19.13 12.74
C TYR A 72 11.74 17.84 13.43
N ALA A 73 12.12 17.66 14.71
CA ALA A 73 11.77 16.46 15.46
C ALA A 73 10.24 16.27 15.66
N ASP A 74 9.47 17.33 15.58
CA ASP A 74 8.01 17.31 15.63
C ASP A 74 7.34 16.86 14.29
N GLN A 75 8.12 16.78 13.21
CA GLN A 75 7.69 16.26 11.91
C GLN A 75 7.85 14.75 11.77
N TYR A 76 8.22 14.05 12.85
CA TYR A 76 8.34 12.60 12.83
C TYR A 76 6.98 11.92 12.61
N GLU A 77 6.88 11.14 11.54
CA GLU A 77 5.66 10.41 11.17
C GLU A 77 5.65 9.00 11.79
N ALA A 78 5.28 8.91 13.08
CA ALA A 78 5.18 7.63 13.76
C ALA A 78 4.08 6.74 13.17
N ASN A 79 4.30 5.43 13.18
CA ASN A 79 3.31 4.40 12.77
C ASN A 79 2.75 4.57 11.35
N LYS A 80 3.54 5.08 10.42
CA LYS A 80 3.13 5.36 9.05
C LYS A 80 3.98 4.63 8.00
N HIS A 81 5.29 4.49 8.24
CA HIS A 81 6.24 3.91 7.30
C HIS A 81 6.81 2.60 7.86
N PHE A 82 6.76 1.52 7.08
CA PHE A 82 7.18 0.20 7.53
C PHE A 82 7.96 -0.53 6.44
N PHE A 83 9.15 -1.03 6.77
CA PHE A 83 9.84 -1.99 5.92
C PHE A 83 9.13 -3.34 5.97
N LEU A 84 9.06 -4.02 4.82
CA LEU A 84 8.39 -5.32 4.71
C LEU A 84 9.18 -6.45 5.39
N ALA A 85 10.50 -6.30 5.54
CA ALA A 85 11.39 -7.19 6.26
C ALA A 85 12.66 -6.44 6.70
N HIS A 86 13.40 -6.98 7.68
CA HIS A 86 14.67 -6.43 8.14
C HIS A 86 15.72 -6.34 7.00
N TYR A 87 15.71 -7.30 6.10
CA TYR A 87 16.54 -7.29 4.90
C TYR A 87 16.45 -5.97 4.13
N PHE A 88 15.25 -5.46 3.89
CA PHE A 88 15.06 -4.21 3.15
C PHE A 88 15.56 -3.00 3.92
N LYS A 89 15.36 -2.97 5.24
CA LYS A 89 15.91 -1.95 6.12
C LYS A 89 17.44 -1.95 6.08
N ASN A 90 18.07 -3.12 6.21
CA ASN A 90 19.52 -3.26 6.27
C ASN A 90 20.20 -2.89 4.93
N ASN A 91 19.51 -3.03 3.81
CA ASN A 91 20.02 -2.69 2.48
C ASN A 91 19.55 -1.31 1.98
N TYR A 92 18.83 -0.54 2.78
CA TYR A 92 18.24 0.74 2.38
C TYR A 92 19.28 1.79 2.00
N ASP A 93 20.25 2.02 2.87
CA ASP A 93 21.30 3.03 2.66
C ASP A 93 22.19 2.69 1.45
N VAL A 94 22.54 1.41 1.30
CA VAL A 94 23.33 0.92 0.15
C VAL A 94 22.56 1.10 -1.16
N ALA A 95 21.24 0.87 -1.14
CA ALA A 95 20.41 1.05 -2.33
C ALA A 95 20.32 2.52 -2.77
N LEU A 96 20.50 3.47 -1.86
CA LEU A 96 20.41 4.92 -2.12
C LEU A 96 21.78 5.62 -2.25
N GLU A 97 22.87 4.89 -2.17
CA GLU A 97 24.24 5.45 -2.20
C GLU A 97 24.53 6.28 -3.47
N ASN A 98 23.91 5.93 -4.61
CA ASN A 98 24.18 6.53 -5.90
C ASN A 98 22.96 7.28 -6.48
N LEU A 99 22.29 8.10 -5.67
CA LEU A 99 21.15 8.90 -6.14
C LEU A 99 21.51 9.73 -7.38
N PRO A 100 20.58 9.88 -8.32
CA PRO A 100 19.16 9.53 -8.28
C PRO A 100 18.84 8.05 -8.62
N PHE A 101 19.83 7.22 -8.83
CA PHE A 101 19.63 5.83 -9.21
C PHE A 101 19.49 4.94 -7.94
N VAL A 102 18.37 4.23 -7.83
CA VAL A 102 18.17 3.24 -6.77
C VAL A 102 18.86 1.94 -7.20
N ASN A 103 19.94 1.58 -6.50
CA ASN A 103 20.71 0.37 -6.76
C ASN A 103 20.12 -0.81 -5.97
N SER A 104 19.04 -1.38 -6.46
CA SER A 104 18.39 -2.53 -5.85
C SER A 104 18.09 -3.62 -6.89
N SER A 105 18.42 -4.85 -6.55
CA SER A 105 18.08 -6.03 -7.35
C SER A 105 16.69 -6.60 -7.04
N VAL A 106 15.98 -5.99 -6.08
CA VAL A 106 14.65 -6.41 -5.63
C VAL A 106 13.56 -5.62 -6.33
N ASN A 107 12.46 -6.30 -6.65
CA ASN A 107 11.24 -5.66 -7.10
C ASN A 107 10.01 -6.33 -6.49
N ILE A 108 9.30 -5.62 -5.62
CA ILE A 108 8.05 -6.11 -5.02
C ILE A 108 6.98 -6.17 -6.11
N THR A 109 6.39 -7.34 -6.30
CA THR A 109 5.41 -7.60 -7.35
C THR A 109 3.98 -7.68 -6.84
N LYS A 110 3.81 -8.12 -5.59
CA LYS A 110 2.50 -8.19 -4.92
C LYS A 110 2.66 -7.87 -3.46
N VAL A 111 1.68 -7.18 -2.89
CA VAL A 111 1.56 -6.95 -1.46
C VAL A 111 0.10 -6.96 -1.06
N GLU A 112 -0.19 -7.58 0.06
CA GLU A 112 -1.48 -7.50 0.75
C GLU A 112 -1.22 -6.98 2.15
N VAL A 113 -1.89 -5.90 2.51
CA VAL A 113 -1.73 -5.23 3.79
C VAL A 113 -2.99 -5.41 4.61
N TRP A 114 -2.82 -5.87 5.84
CA TRP A 114 -3.91 -6.21 6.75
C TRP A 114 -3.79 -5.40 8.04
N ILE A 115 -4.92 -4.85 8.50
CA ILE A 115 -4.98 -4.11 9.75
C ILE A 115 -6.12 -4.60 10.64
N THR A 116 -6.07 -4.21 11.90
CA THR A 116 -7.18 -4.39 12.84
C THR A 116 -8.45 -3.76 12.28
N ASN A 117 -9.55 -4.52 12.25
CA ASN A 117 -10.84 -4.04 11.75
C ASN A 117 -11.61 -3.29 12.84
N LYS A 118 -11.38 -1.98 12.96
CA LYS A 118 -12.10 -1.12 13.92
C LYS A 118 -13.45 -0.62 13.40
N THR A 119 -13.61 -0.57 12.08
CA THR A 119 -14.82 -0.05 11.44
C THR A 119 -15.95 -1.07 11.36
N GLY A 120 -15.68 -2.34 11.71
CA GLY A 120 -16.65 -3.42 11.64
C GLY A 120 -17.08 -3.75 10.20
N THR A 121 -16.28 -3.37 9.20
CA THR A 121 -16.56 -3.73 7.81
C THR A 121 -16.58 -5.24 7.64
N THR A 122 -17.43 -5.71 6.72
CA THR A 122 -17.55 -7.15 6.40
C THR A 122 -16.91 -7.49 5.07
N ASN A 123 -16.66 -6.50 4.23
CA ASN A 123 -16.03 -6.66 2.93
C ASN A 123 -14.50 -6.71 3.11
N ASP A 124 -13.84 -7.53 2.30
CA ASP A 124 -12.39 -7.70 2.26
C ASP A 124 -11.77 -8.00 3.63
N THR A 125 -12.46 -8.86 4.40
CA THR A 125 -12.00 -9.29 5.72
C THR A 125 -11.64 -10.77 5.73
N ARG A 126 -10.56 -11.10 6.46
CA ARG A 126 -10.09 -12.47 6.69
C ARG A 126 -9.61 -12.66 8.11
N ASN A 127 -9.72 -13.88 8.60
CA ASN A 127 -8.97 -14.27 9.78
C ASN A 127 -7.49 -14.39 9.40
N ILE A 128 -6.62 -13.79 10.18
CA ILE A 128 -5.17 -13.89 9.98
C ILE A 128 -4.48 -14.19 11.31
N VAL A 129 -3.36 -14.88 11.22
CA VAL A 129 -2.38 -15.00 12.30
C VAL A 129 -1.06 -14.48 11.76
N SER A 130 -0.56 -13.44 12.38
CA SER A 130 0.66 -12.76 11.94
C SER A 130 1.82 -13.04 12.89
N PHE A 131 3.02 -13.18 12.33
CA PHE A 131 4.22 -13.58 13.05
C PHE A 131 5.37 -12.62 12.74
N LEU A 132 6.08 -12.19 13.80
CA LEU A 132 7.17 -11.23 13.69
C LEU A 132 8.33 -11.77 12.86
N ASP A 133 8.75 -13.00 13.13
CA ASP A 133 9.94 -13.62 12.50
C ASP A 133 9.64 -14.36 11.19
N LEU A 134 8.40 -14.25 10.67
CA LEU A 134 8.02 -14.96 9.46
C LEU A 134 8.87 -14.52 8.25
N GLY A 135 9.60 -15.47 7.70
CA GLY A 135 10.43 -15.24 6.52
C GLY A 135 11.66 -14.36 6.75
N GLU A 136 12.00 -14.03 7.99
CA GLU A 136 13.18 -13.23 8.30
C GLU A 136 14.47 -14.04 8.20
N THR A 137 15.53 -13.37 7.73
CA THR A 137 16.89 -13.91 7.72
C THR A 137 17.53 -13.83 9.12
N GLU A 138 17.16 -12.80 9.87
CA GLU A 138 17.55 -12.58 11.25
C GLU A 138 16.31 -12.62 12.11
N VAL A 139 16.18 -13.65 12.95
CA VAL A 139 15.03 -13.82 13.82
C VAL A 139 15.20 -13.01 15.10
N TYR A 140 14.14 -12.33 15.53
CA TYR A 140 14.10 -11.60 16.79
C TYR A 140 14.07 -12.55 17.98
N ASN A 141 13.25 -13.58 17.92
CA ASN A 141 13.10 -14.57 18.98
C ASN A 141 14.05 -15.76 18.80
N THR A 142 15.29 -15.60 19.27
CA THR A 142 16.33 -16.63 19.18
C THR A 142 16.07 -17.83 20.09
N ASN A 143 15.20 -17.70 21.09
CA ASN A 143 14.85 -18.78 22.01
C ASN A 143 13.70 -19.65 21.49
N SER A 144 13.09 -19.29 20.38
CA SER A 144 11.98 -20.01 19.79
C SER A 144 12.48 -21.18 18.97
N ASN A 145 12.06 -22.40 19.32
CA ASN A 145 12.21 -23.57 18.47
C ASN A 145 11.39 -23.46 17.17
N PHE A 146 10.51 -22.45 17.06
CA PHE A 146 9.66 -22.22 15.91
C PHE A 146 10.42 -21.61 14.73
N ALA A 147 11.27 -20.62 14.98
CA ALA A 147 11.97 -19.87 13.95
C ALA A 147 13.47 -20.23 13.84
N GLY A 148 13.89 -21.34 14.41
CA GLY A 148 15.30 -21.79 14.36
C GLY A 148 15.84 -21.76 12.95
N SER A 149 17.04 -21.18 12.78
CA SER A 149 17.66 -20.93 11.49
C SER A 149 18.04 -22.20 10.76
N LEU A 150 17.42 -22.45 9.62
CA LEU A 150 17.98 -23.31 8.56
C LEU A 150 18.36 -22.45 7.35
N THR A 151 19.00 -21.33 7.57
CA THR A 151 19.26 -20.37 6.52
C THR A 151 20.29 -20.85 5.51
N PHE A 152 19.81 -21.20 4.35
CA PHE A 152 20.57 -21.17 3.10
C PHE A 152 20.11 -20.01 2.21
N GLN A 153 19.22 -19.16 2.68
CA GLN A 153 18.71 -18.02 1.92
C GLN A 153 19.10 -16.72 2.59
N GLU A 154 19.77 -15.87 1.83
CA GLU A 154 20.19 -14.52 2.26
C GLU A 154 19.08 -13.47 2.13
N VAL A 155 17.87 -13.90 1.76
CA VAL A 155 16.76 -13.00 1.44
C VAL A 155 15.47 -13.49 2.09
N PRO A 156 14.51 -12.60 2.39
CA PRO A 156 13.24 -12.96 3.00
C PRO A 156 12.42 -13.92 2.14
N ASP A 157 12.01 -15.04 2.71
CA ASP A 157 11.14 -16.03 2.06
C ASP A 157 10.48 -16.92 3.12
N ASN A 158 9.36 -17.52 2.82
CA ASN A 158 8.72 -18.51 3.69
C ASN A 158 9.64 -19.70 4.06
N ALA A 159 10.62 -19.98 3.23
CA ALA A 159 11.62 -21.04 3.45
C ALA A 159 12.93 -20.54 4.07
N THR A 160 13.05 -19.24 4.40
CA THR A 160 14.29 -18.68 4.97
C THR A 160 14.58 -19.18 6.37
N ASN A 161 13.52 -19.40 7.15
CA ASN A 161 13.61 -20.03 8.46
C ASN A 161 12.52 -21.10 8.60
N ASN A 162 12.53 -21.83 9.73
CA ASN A 162 11.63 -22.96 9.93
C ASN A 162 10.21 -22.55 10.33
N LEU A 163 9.94 -21.26 10.59
CA LEU A 163 8.70 -20.83 11.20
C LEU A 163 7.49 -21.21 10.34
N PHE A 164 7.48 -20.83 9.06
CA PHE A 164 6.36 -21.14 8.17
C PHE A 164 6.11 -22.64 8.05
N TYR A 165 7.18 -23.44 7.91
CA TYR A 165 7.06 -24.89 7.86
C TYR A 165 6.47 -25.48 9.15
N ASN A 166 6.94 -25.04 10.31
CA ASN A 166 6.44 -25.50 11.60
C ASN A 166 4.96 -25.12 11.80
N LEU A 167 4.59 -23.89 11.42
CA LEU A 167 3.20 -23.42 11.54
C LEU A 167 2.24 -24.23 10.65
N THR A 168 2.65 -24.54 9.45
CA THR A 168 1.77 -25.23 8.48
C THR A 168 1.70 -26.72 8.71
N ASN A 169 2.76 -27.36 9.22
CA ASN A 169 2.84 -28.81 9.35
C ASN A 169 2.66 -29.30 10.81
N GLN A 170 3.28 -28.64 11.78
CA GLN A 170 3.22 -29.08 13.18
C GLN A 170 2.11 -28.41 13.99
N HIS A 171 1.76 -27.18 13.62
CA HIS A 171 0.78 -26.37 14.32
C HIS A 171 -0.39 -25.95 13.42
N SER A 172 -0.76 -26.78 12.46
CA SER A 172 -1.83 -26.49 11.50
C SER A 172 -3.20 -26.14 12.11
N ALA A 173 -3.43 -26.50 13.39
CA ALA A 173 -4.63 -26.11 14.12
C ALA A 173 -4.85 -24.59 14.20
N ILE A 174 -3.80 -23.76 14.02
CA ILE A 174 -3.92 -22.29 13.96
C ILE A 174 -4.74 -21.79 12.76
N ARG A 175 -5.04 -22.65 11.78
CA ARG A 175 -5.96 -22.34 10.70
C ARG A 175 -7.36 -22.02 11.20
N ASP A 176 -7.77 -22.63 12.31
CA ASP A 176 -8.92 -22.18 13.08
C ASP A 176 -8.47 -21.06 14.03
N ILE A 177 -8.95 -19.85 13.81
CA ILE A 177 -8.59 -18.67 14.60
C ILE A 177 -8.89 -18.86 16.11
N ASN A 178 -9.88 -19.69 16.44
CA ASN A 178 -10.24 -19.99 17.84
C ASN A 178 -9.21 -20.91 18.52
N GLN A 179 -8.46 -21.69 17.75
CA GLN A 179 -7.47 -22.64 18.29
C GLN A 179 -6.07 -22.01 18.47
N VAL A 180 -5.82 -20.83 17.95
CA VAL A 180 -4.50 -20.19 17.99
C VAL A 180 -3.96 -20.09 19.42
N SER A 181 -4.76 -19.55 20.34
CA SER A 181 -4.33 -19.40 21.75
C SER A 181 -4.08 -20.74 22.44
N ASN A 182 -4.91 -21.74 22.17
CA ASN A 182 -4.75 -23.09 22.72
C ASN A 182 -3.49 -23.76 22.17
N THR A 183 -3.23 -23.60 20.88
CA THR A 183 -2.07 -24.18 20.20
C THR A 183 -0.75 -23.63 20.76
N PHE A 184 -0.70 -22.32 21.06
CA PHE A 184 0.53 -21.69 21.55
C PHE A 184 0.63 -21.60 23.06
N SER A 185 -0.42 -21.93 23.82
CA SER A 185 -0.41 -21.94 25.29
C SER A 185 0.77 -22.74 25.90
N PRO A 186 1.15 -23.94 25.41
CA PRO A 186 2.29 -24.67 25.95
C PRO A 186 3.64 -23.98 25.76
N TYR A 187 3.71 -23.02 24.84
CA TYR A 187 4.95 -22.32 24.43
C TYR A 187 5.01 -20.89 24.95
N SER A 188 4.04 -20.44 25.74
CA SER A 188 3.88 -19.06 26.18
C SER A 188 5.08 -18.45 26.93
N ASN A 189 5.98 -19.28 27.47
CA ASN A 189 7.20 -18.83 28.16
C ASN A 189 8.25 -18.28 27.21
N PHE A 190 8.20 -18.61 25.92
CA PHE A 190 9.21 -18.21 24.93
C PHE A 190 8.61 -17.87 23.55
N PHE A 191 7.31 -17.98 23.40
CA PHE A 191 6.57 -17.59 22.19
C PHE A 191 5.23 -16.99 22.60
N ALA A 192 5.20 -15.68 22.75
CA ALA A 192 4.12 -14.95 23.41
C ALA A 192 3.24 -14.18 22.42
N ALA A 193 1.94 -14.16 22.71
CA ALA A 193 1.01 -13.27 22.02
C ALA A 193 1.40 -11.82 22.22
N SER A 194 1.13 -10.97 21.23
CA SER A 194 1.47 -9.54 21.16
C SER A 194 2.97 -9.21 21.12
N GLN A 195 3.82 -10.22 21.20
CA GLN A 195 5.28 -10.12 21.04
C GLN A 195 5.75 -10.82 19.76
N ASP A 196 5.53 -12.14 19.69
CA ASP A 196 5.99 -12.98 18.59
C ASP A 196 4.92 -13.16 17.53
N TYR A 197 3.65 -13.12 17.95
CA TYR A 197 2.52 -13.27 17.05
C TYR A 197 1.30 -12.46 17.50
N GLU A 198 0.46 -12.12 16.53
CA GLU A 198 -0.87 -11.54 16.75
C GLU A 198 -1.92 -12.35 15.99
N LYS A 199 -3.08 -12.57 16.61
CA LYS A 199 -4.25 -13.10 15.93
C LYS A 199 -5.28 -12.01 15.70
N LEU A 200 -5.77 -11.91 14.48
CA LEU A 200 -6.80 -10.95 14.12
C LEU A 200 -8.00 -11.68 13.51
N GLU A 201 -9.11 -11.59 14.22
CA GLU A 201 -10.40 -12.05 13.70
C GLU A 201 -10.94 -10.98 12.75
N ARG A 202 -11.26 -11.40 11.53
CA ARG A 202 -11.81 -10.51 10.50
C ARG A 202 -10.94 -9.25 10.26
N ALA A 203 -9.64 -9.44 10.19
CA ALA A 203 -8.73 -8.37 9.80
C ALA A 203 -9.17 -7.74 8.47
N ARG A 204 -9.07 -6.42 8.36
CA ARG A 204 -9.41 -5.66 7.15
C ARG A 204 -8.20 -5.59 6.21
N LYS A 205 -8.41 -5.96 4.96
CA LYS A 205 -7.42 -5.71 3.91
C LYS A 205 -7.49 -4.25 3.48
N LEU A 206 -6.33 -3.59 3.41
CA LEU A 206 -6.23 -2.25 2.85
C LEU A 206 -6.37 -2.29 1.33
N SER A 207 -7.08 -1.32 0.78
CA SER A 207 -7.10 -1.07 -0.66
C SER A 207 -5.79 -0.41 -1.11
N GLU A 208 -5.44 -0.54 -2.39
CA GLU A 208 -4.23 0.07 -2.96
C GLU A 208 -4.21 1.61 -2.86
N SER A 209 -5.36 2.24 -2.64
CA SER A 209 -5.48 3.68 -2.43
C SER A 209 -5.17 4.13 -1.00
N GLU A 210 -5.06 3.22 -0.03
CA GLU A 210 -4.82 3.54 1.40
C GLU A 210 -3.35 3.50 1.80
N PHE A 211 -2.48 3.00 0.93
CA PHE A 211 -1.03 2.98 1.15
C PHE A 211 -0.27 3.13 -0.16
N THR A 212 0.99 3.47 -0.06
CA THR A 212 1.94 3.44 -1.17
C THR A 212 3.04 2.44 -0.89
N ILE A 213 3.61 1.85 -1.94
CA ILE A 213 4.72 0.92 -1.85
C ILE A 213 5.90 1.42 -2.67
N HIS A 214 7.10 1.33 -2.13
CA HIS A 214 8.33 1.51 -2.88
C HIS A 214 8.90 0.15 -3.29
N ASN A 215 8.64 -0.26 -4.51
CA ASN A 215 8.90 -1.62 -5.00
C ASN A 215 10.37 -2.04 -4.91
N GLN A 216 11.31 -1.13 -5.13
CA GLN A 216 12.75 -1.42 -5.11
C GLN A 216 13.35 -1.36 -3.70
N LEU A 217 12.77 -0.58 -2.79
CA LEU A 217 13.28 -0.41 -1.42
C LEU A 217 12.54 -1.27 -0.40
N GLY A 218 11.41 -1.89 -0.79
CA GLY A 218 10.67 -2.86 0.04
C GLY A 218 10.07 -2.26 1.31
N TYR A 219 9.50 -1.05 1.22
CA TYR A 219 8.73 -0.46 2.32
C TYR A 219 7.36 0.02 1.85
N ILE A 220 6.44 0.12 2.78
CA ILE A 220 5.11 0.70 2.59
C ILE A 220 4.95 1.97 3.43
N SER A 221 4.15 2.89 2.91
CA SER A 221 3.76 4.12 3.59
C SER A 221 2.24 4.19 3.62
N LEU A 222 1.67 4.19 4.81
CA LEU A 222 0.22 4.31 4.99
C LEU A 222 -0.20 5.76 4.82
N ASN A 223 -1.38 6.00 4.23
CA ASN A 223 -1.91 7.35 4.10
C ASN A 223 -2.33 7.92 5.47
N GLN A 224 -2.77 7.04 6.37
CA GLN A 224 -3.07 7.39 7.75
C GLN A 224 -2.18 6.60 8.69
N ALA A 225 -1.59 7.28 9.68
CA ALA A 225 -0.83 6.64 10.73
C ALA A 225 -1.73 5.71 11.56
N LEU A 226 -1.19 4.55 11.95
CA LEU A 226 -1.90 3.60 12.82
C LEU A 226 -1.94 4.11 14.26
N ASN A 227 -3.02 3.81 14.95
CA ASN A 227 -3.06 3.96 16.40
C ASN A 227 -2.19 2.91 17.09
N ASN A 228 -1.83 3.16 18.35
CA ASN A 228 -0.95 2.27 19.09
C ASN A 228 -1.53 0.86 19.27
N ASP A 229 -2.86 0.75 19.36
CA ASP A 229 -3.61 -0.49 19.54
C ASP A 229 -3.98 -1.20 18.22
N GLU A 230 -3.54 -0.68 17.08
CA GLU A 230 -3.75 -1.30 15.77
C GLU A 230 -2.56 -2.17 15.39
N VAL A 231 -2.88 -3.33 14.85
CA VAL A 231 -1.91 -4.29 14.32
C VAL A 231 -1.78 -4.08 12.81
N LEU A 232 -0.56 -4.15 12.32
CA LEU A 232 -0.24 -4.16 10.89
C LEU A 232 0.44 -5.45 10.52
N ALA A 233 -0.11 -6.14 9.54
CA ALA A 233 0.46 -7.36 9.00
C ALA A 233 0.45 -7.35 7.48
N VAL A 234 1.36 -8.09 6.86
CA VAL A 234 1.52 -8.13 5.40
C VAL A 234 1.78 -9.54 4.89
N ALA A 235 1.39 -9.77 3.66
CA ALA A 235 1.94 -10.84 2.83
C ALA A 235 2.44 -10.21 1.52
N PHE A 236 3.62 -10.60 1.06
CA PHE A 236 4.20 -10.01 -0.13
C PHE A 236 4.98 -11.01 -0.97
N GLN A 237 5.08 -10.71 -2.25
CA GLN A 237 5.87 -11.44 -3.22
C GLN A 237 6.79 -10.47 -3.94
N TYR A 238 8.01 -10.89 -4.21
CA TYR A 238 8.99 -10.08 -4.91
C TYR A 238 9.90 -10.92 -5.78
N THR A 239 10.56 -10.28 -6.73
CA THR A 239 11.60 -10.87 -7.56
C THR A 239 12.97 -10.33 -7.20
N ARG A 240 14.00 -11.19 -7.26
CA ARG A 240 15.42 -10.82 -7.22
C ARG A 240 16.12 -11.59 -8.33
N GLY A 241 16.52 -10.87 -9.37
CA GLY A 241 16.98 -11.51 -10.60
C GLY A 241 15.86 -12.32 -11.25
N SER A 242 16.10 -13.60 -11.54
CA SER A 242 15.13 -14.52 -12.16
C SER A 242 14.28 -15.30 -11.14
N LYS A 243 14.53 -15.12 -9.84
CA LYS A 243 13.83 -15.87 -8.80
C LYS A 243 12.72 -15.05 -8.18
N THR A 244 11.63 -15.73 -7.84
CA THR A 244 10.49 -15.17 -7.11
C THR A 244 10.49 -15.72 -5.69
N TYR A 245 10.26 -14.84 -4.72
CA TYR A 245 10.21 -15.12 -3.29
C TYR A 245 8.88 -14.64 -2.72
N GLN A 246 8.42 -15.28 -1.67
CA GLN A 246 7.17 -14.93 -1.01
C GLN A 246 7.31 -15.03 0.51
N VAL A 247 6.80 -14.02 1.22
CA VAL A 247 6.66 -14.02 2.67
C VAL A 247 5.19 -13.89 3.03
N GLY A 248 4.71 -14.83 3.86
CA GLY A 248 3.32 -14.95 4.21
C GLY A 248 2.45 -15.53 3.08
N GLU A 249 1.18 -15.62 3.33
CA GLU A 249 0.19 -16.16 2.39
C GLU A 249 -0.67 -15.05 1.80
N LEU A 250 -0.69 -14.97 0.49
CA LEU A 250 -1.61 -14.10 -0.24
C LEU A 250 -3.01 -14.75 -0.30
N THR A 251 -4.06 -13.95 -0.37
CA THR A 251 -5.44 -14.44 -0.52
C THR A 251 -5.62 -15.32 -1.76
N SER A 252 -4.80 -15.10 -2.80
CA SER A 252 -4.84 -15.85 -4.05
C SER A 252 -4.13 -17.22 -3.99
N THR A 253 -3.22 -17.42 -3.04
CA THR A 253 -2.39 -18.63 -2.93
C THR A 253 -2.55 -19.36 -1.60
N GLY A 254 -3.11 -18.71 -0.61
CA GLY A 254 -3.37 -19.27 0.71
C GLY A 254 -4.67 -20.06 0.77
N PRO A 255 -5.02 -20.60 1.95
CA PRO A 255 -6.25 -21.33 2.18
C PRO A 255 -7.48 -20.45 2.01
N ASN A 256 -8.62 -21.08 1.69
CA ASN A 256 -9.89 -20.38 1.59
C ASN A 256 -10.45 -20.01 2.98
N ALA A 257 -11.33 -18.99 3.03
CA ALA A 257 -12.11 -18.72 4.24
C ALA A 257 -12.97 -19.97 4.60
N PRO A 258 -13.16 -20.27 5.88
CA PRO A 258 -12.83 -19.46 7.07
C PRO A 258 -11.41 -19.63 7.64
N GLU A 259 -10.59 -20.46 7.03
CA GLU A 259 -9.22 -20.70 7.53
C GLU A 259 -8.40 -19.42 7.60
N ALA A 260 -7.62 -19.25 8.67
CA ALA A 260 -6.76 -18.09 8.86
C ALA A 260 -5.55 -18.13 7.91
N LEU A 261 -5.18 -16.97 7.35
CA LEU A 261 -3.93 -16.80 6.63
C LEU A 261 -2.77 -16.61 7.60
N ILE A 262 -1.62 -17.17 7.26
CA ILE A 262 -0.35 -16.95 7.97
C ILE A 262 0.38 -15.81 7.26
N VAL A 263 0.57 -14.69 7.96
CA VAL A 263 1.15 -13.46 7.39
C VAL A 263 2.25 -12.90 8.28
N LYS A 264 3.03 -11.97 7.76
CA LYS A 264 4.11 -11.33 8.51
C LYS A 264 3.57 -10.17 9.34
N LEU A 265 3.96 -10.12 10.61
CA LEU A 265 3.68 -9.01 11.51
C LEU A 265 4.69 -7.88 11.28
N LEU A 266 4.23 -6.65 11.03
CA LEU A 266 5.06 -5.45 10.96
C LEU A 266 4.93 -4.58 12.20
N LYS A 267 3.72 -4.50 12.78
CA LYS A 267 3.44 -3.78 14.02
C LYS A 267 2.43 -4.56 14.84
N GLY A 268 2.80 -4.87 16.06
CA GLY A 268 1.90 -5.45 17.07
C GLY A 268 1.25 -4.38 17.94
N THR A 269 0.54 -4.84 18.96
CA THR A 269 -0.09 -3.96 19.97
C THR A 269 0.90 -3.44 21.00
N ILE A 270 2.05 -4.10 21.16
CA ILE A 270 3.09 -3.73 22.15
C ILE A 270 4.26 -2.98 21.52
N PHE A 271 4.52 -3.15 20.23
CA PHE A 271 5.62 -2.52 19.49
C PHE A 271 5.12 -1.55 18.44
#